data_f841598ae8315e8d0f65ea2666d89f1d
#
_entry.id   f841598ae8315e8d0f65ea2666d89f1d
#
_cell.length_a   1.000
_cell.length_b   1.000
_cell.length_c   1.000
_cell.angle_alpha   90.00
_cell.angle_beta   90.00
_cell.angle_gamma   90.00
#
_symmetry.space_group_name_H-M   'P 1'
#
loop_
_entity.id
_entity.type
_entity.pdbx_description
1 polymer ?
#
loop_
_entity_poly.entity_id
_entity_poly.type
_entity_poly.pdbx_seq_one_letter_code
_entity_poly.pdbx_strand_id
1 'polypeptide(L)'
;VTAKDIKLALKEGYRSIEHVKRYTTTGMATDQGKTSNINALGIISQFSNKQIHELGTTTYRLPYTPVTFGALAGRHVKEFFDVERTTPIHQWHIDNNAKFEDVGQWKRAWYYPKEGEDMLQAVNREVKATRDGIGILDASTLGKIDIKGRDSSEFLNRVYTNSWSKLGIEKCRYGLMLGDDGMVIDDGVTTRLAENHY
;
A
#
# COMPACT_ATOMS: atom_id res chain seq x y z
N VAL A 1 -21.40 4.68 -4.92
CA VAL A 1 -22.33 4.75 -6.06
C VAL A 1 -23.29 5.89 -5.87
N THR A 2 -23.50 6.70 -6.88
CA THR A 2 -24.37 7.87 -6.88
C THR A 2 -25.51 7.69 -7.89
N ALA A 3 -26.55 8.54 -7.80
CA ALA A 3 -27.61 8.57 -8.82
C ALA A 3 -27.08 8.85 -10.23
N LYS A 4 -25.95 9.60 -10.34
CA LYS A 4 -25.29 9.88 -11.63
C LYS A 4 -24.71 8.61 -12.27
N ASP A 5 -24.10 7.75 -11.46
CA ASP A 5 -23.51 6.48 -11.93
C ASP A 5 -24.60 5.54 -12.45
N ILE A 6 -25.72 5.46 -11.73
CA ILE A 6 -26.89 4.66 -12.15
C ILE A 6 -27.48 5.23 -13.46
N LYS A 7 -27.62 6.56 -13.54
CA LYS A 7 -28.10 7.21 -14.77
C LYS A 7 -27.17 6.96 -15.96
N LEU A 8 -25.87 6.96 -15.74
CA LEU A 8 -24.87 6.64 -16.78
C LEU A 8 -25.04 5.21 -17.25
N ALA A 9 -25.14 4.24 -16.33
CA ALA A 9 -25.37 2.84 -16.69
C ALA A 9 -26.61 2.65 -17.57
N LEU A 10 -27.71 3.33 -17.23
CA LEU A 10 -28.93 3.29 -18.05
C LEU A 10 -28.73 3.90 -19.44
N LYS A 11 -27.96 4.99 -19.56
CA LYS A 11 -27.61 5.62 -20.86
C LYS A 11 -26.75 4.70 -21.73
N GLU A 12 -25.86 3.93 -21.11
CA GLU A 12 -25.01 2.94 -21.78
C GLU A 12 -25.74 1.65 -22.18
N GLY A 13 -27.05 1.57 -21.87
CA GLY A 13 -27.92 0.50 -22.32
C GLY A 13 -28.15 -0.63 -21.34
N TYR A 14 -27.64 -0.55 -20.11
CA TYR A 14 -27.96 -1.53 -19.07
C TYR A 14 -29.41 -1.36 -18.61
N ARG A 15 -30.20 -2.39 -18.80
CA ARG A 15 -31.65 -2.36 -18.50
C ARG A 15 -32.06 -3.25 -17.34
N SER A 16 -31.34 -4.35 -17.13
CA SER A 16 -31.58 -5.26 -16.02
C SER A 16 -30.98 -4.66 -14.76
N ILE A 17 -31.77 -4.66 -13.66
CA ILE A 17 -31.28 -4.18 -12.34
C ILE A 17 -30.04 -4.95 -11.87
N GLU A 18 -29.97 -6.24 -12.14
CA GLU A 18 -28.79 -7.07 -11.79
C GLU A 18 -27.53 -6.66 -12.57
N HIS A 19 -27.69 -6.27 -13.83
CA HIS A 19 -26.57 -5.76 -14.62
C HIS A 19 -26.15 -4.36 -14.19
N VAL A 20 -27.11 -3.47 -13.92
CA VAL A 20 -26.82 -2.13 -13.33
C VAL A 20 -26.10 -2.27 -12.00
N LYS A 21 -26.55 -3.18 -11.12
CA LYS A 21 -25.90 -3.47 -9.84
C LYS A 21 -24.43 -3.86 -10.01
N ARG A 22 -24.15 -4.78 -10.94
CA ARG A 22 -22.77 -5.24 -11.18
C ARG A 22 -21.89 -4.17 -11.82
N TYR A 23 -22.42 -3.47 -12.79
CA TYR A 23 -21.70 -2.40 -13.48
C TYR A 23 -21.35 -1.23 -12.57
N THR A 24 -22.29 -0.79 -11.73
CA THR A 24 -22.11 0.34 -10.81
C THR A 24 -21.52 -0.06 -9.47
N THR A 25 -21.31 -1.35 -9.19
CA THR A 25 -20.94 -1.88 -7.88
C THR A 25 -21.96 -1.59 -6.74
N THR A 26 -23.20 -1.28 -7.08
CA THR A 26 -24.29 -1.13 -6.11
C THR A 26 -24.48 -2.42 -5.29
N GLY A 27 -24.74 -2.29 -4.01
CA GLY A 27 -24.92 -3.44 -3.11
C GLY A 27 -23.62 -4.06 -2.62
N MET A 28 -22.51 -3.37 -2.76
CA MET A 28 -21.21 -3.75 -2.20
C MET A 28 -20.93 -3.06 -0.86
N ALA A 29 -19.72 -3.30 -0.32
CA ALA A 29 -19.27 -2.82 0.99
C ALA A 29 -20.12 -3.34 2.14
N THR A 30 -20.08 -2.65 3.28
CA THR A 30 -20.74 -3.11 4.52
C THR A 30 -22.25 -3.22 4.43
N ASP A 31 -22.90 -2.44 3.58
CA ASP A 31 -24.35 -2.49 3.36
C ASP A 31 -24.82 -3.80 2.71
N GLN A 32 -24.02 -4.35 1.79
CA GLN A 32 -24.31 -5.57 1.02
C GLN A 32 -25.69 -5.56 0.36
N GLY A 33 -26.20 -4.39 0.03
CA GLY A 33 -27.47 -4.19 -0.65
C GLY A 33 -28.71 -4.09 0.26
N LYS A 34 -28.55 -4.14 1.59
CA LYS A 34 -29.68 -4.11 2.53
C LYS A 34 -30.56 -2.88 2.38
N THR A 35 -29.97 -1.71 2.20
CA THR A 35 -30.66 -0.44 1.95
C THR A 35 -30.38 0.11 0.56
N SER A 36 -29.17 -0.06 0.07
CA SER A 36 -28.75 0.47 -1.24
C SER A 36 -29.51 -0.14 -2.42
N ASN A 37 -29.93 -1.41 -2.35
CA ASN A 37 -30.67 -2.04 -3.44
C ASN A 37 -32.04 -1.38 -3.67
N ILE A 38 -32.80 -1.09 -2.63
CA ILE A 38 -34.11 -0.43 -2.77
C ILE A 38 -33.95 1.01 -3.25
N ASN A 39 -32.93 1.72 -2.77
CA ASN A 39 -32.64 3.07 -3.24
C ASN A 39 -32.27 3.08 -4.73
N ALA A 40 -31.46 2.10 -5.18
CA ALA A 40 -31.10 1.96 -6.59
C ALA A 40 -32.33 1.67 -7.44
N LEU A 41 -33.25 0.80 -7.00
CA LEU A 41 -34.52 0.54 -7.68
C LEU A 41 -35.35 1.81 -7.83
N GLY A 42 -35.47 2.62 -6.78
CA GLY A 42 -36.17 3.91 -6.84
C GLY A 42 -35.56 4.87 -7.85
N ILE A 43 -34.21 4.97 -7.87
CA ILE A 43 -33.50 5.81 -8.82
C ILE A 43 -33.68 5.31 -10.28
N ILE A 44 -33.57 4.00 -10.50
CA ILE A 44 -33.80 3.41 -11.84
C ILE A 44 -35.24 3.64 -12.30
N SER A 45 -36.23 3.42 -11.41
CA SER A 45 -37.64 3.72 -11.69
C SER A 45 -37.83 5.15 -12.17
N GLN A 46 -37.23 6.10 -11.47
CA GLN A 46 -37.30 7.53 -11.83
C GLN A 46 -36.70 7.83 -13.20
N PHE A 47 -35.56 7.22 -13.56
CA PHE A 47 -34.88 7.48 -14.83
C PHE A 47 -35.36 6.65 -16.00
N SER A 48 -35.94 5.48 -15.76
CA SER A 48 -36.44 4.58 -16.81
C SER A 48 -37.95 4.77 -17.12
N ASN A 49 -38.63 5.57 -16.32
CA ASN A 49 -40.08 5.77 -16.38
C ASN A 49 -40.88 4.43 -16.23
N LYS A 50 -40.37 3.53 -15.41
CA LYS A 50 -40.98 2.24 -15.07
C LYS A 50 -41.31 2.20 -13.61
N GLN A 51 -42.36 1.44 -13.25
CA GLN A 51 -42.66 1.19 -11.85
C GLN A 51 -41.64 0.23 -11.22
N ILE A 52 -41.41 0.33 -9.92
CA ILE A 52 -40.43 -0.51 -9.20
C ILE A 52 -40.70 -2.01 -9.42
N HIS A 53 -41.95 -2.42 -9.41
CA HIS A 53 -42.35 -3.82 -9.60
C HIS A 53 -42.06 -4.36 -11.02
N GLU A 54 -41.91 -3.48 -12.01
CA GLU A 54 -41.56 -3.84 -13.40
C GLU A 54 -40.05 -4.00 -13.59
N LEU A 55 -39.24 -3.50 -12.67
CA LEU A 55 -37.80 -3.56 -12.73
C LEU A 55 -37.23 -4.90 -12.21
N GLY A 56 -38.01 -5.64 -11.47
CA GLY A 56 -37.56 -6.84 -10.77
C GLY A 56 -36.83 -6.53 -9.46
N THR A 57 -36.15 -7.51 -8.94
CA THR A 57 -35.40 -7.42 -7.67
C THR A 57 -33.93 -7.75 -7.88
N THR A 58 -33.08 -7.36 -6.92
CA THR A 58 -31.67 -7.72 -6.91
C THR A 58 -31.40 -8.83 -5.89
N THR A 59 -30.44 -9.67 -6.20
CA THR A 59 -29.87 -10.61 -5.23
C THR A 59 -28.79 -9.94 -4.39
N TYR A 60 -28.69 -10.33 -3.14
CA TYR A 60 -27.62 -9.86 -2.27
C TYR A 60 -26.29 -10.50 -2.64
N ARG A 61 -25.19 -9.78 -2.34
CA ARG A 61 -23.85 -10.33 -2.44
C ARG A 61 -23.50 -11.09 -1.17
N LEU A 62 -22.79 -12.20 -1.32
CA LEU A 62 -22.27 -12.94 -0.17
C LEU A 62 -20.90 -12.37 0.24
N PRO A 63 -20.59 -12.36 1.54
CA PRO A 63 -21.47 -12.68 2.67
C PRO A 63 -22.47 -11.56 2.94
N TYR A 64 -23.74 -11.91 3.11
CA TYR A 64 -24.81 -10.95 3.41
C TYR A 64 -24.58 -10.19 4.73
N THR A 65 -24.13 -10.91 5.75
CA THR A 65 -23.62 -10.32 6.98
C THR A 65 -22.10 -10.19 6.88
N PRO A 66 -21.55 -8.99 7.11
CA PRO A 66 -20.09 -8.80 7.07
C PRO A 66 -19.37 -9.76 8.00
N VAL A 67 -18.34 -10.42 7.48
CA VAL A 67 -17.48 -11.34 8.23
C VAL A 67 -16.08 -10.74 8.26
N THR A 68 -15.49 -10.66 9.45
CA THR A 68 -14.12 -10.17 9.61
C THR A 68 -13.10 -11.20 9.14
N PHE A 69 -11.96 -10.75 8.67
CA PHE A 69 -10.86 -11.64 8.29
C PHE A 69 -10.38 -12.49 9.47
N GLY A 70 -10.40 -11.96 10.70
CA GLY A 70 -10.06 -12.71 11.90
C GLY A 70 -10.99 -13.91 12.15
N ALA A 71 -12.30 -13.75 11.87
CA ALA A 71 -13.24 -14.87 11.96
C ALA A 71 -12.99 -15.95 10.90
N LEU A 72 -12.57 -15.54 9.68
CA LEU A 72 -12.20 -16.47 8.60
C LEU A 72 -10.89 -17.20 8.88
N ALA A 73 -9.89 -16.50 9.42
CA ALA A 73 -8.58 -17.08 9.75
C ALA A 73 -8.67 -18.14 10.86
N GLY A 74 -9.61 -17.97 11.80
CA GLY A 74 -9.81 -18.89 12.89
C GLY A 74 -8.87 -18.68 14.09
N ARG A 75 -9.16 -19.39 15.18
CA ARG A 75 -8.50 -19.18 16.49
C ARG A 75 -7.04 -19.64 16.56
N HIS A 76 -6.59 -20.47 15.63
CA HIS A 76 -5.26 -21.07 15.70
C HIS A 76 -4.17 -20.12 15.21
N VAL A 77 -4.56 -19.09 14.43
CA VAL A 77 -3.61 -18.18 13.79
C VAL A 77 -3.03 -17.17 14.78
N LYS A 78 -3.82 -16.78 15.80
CA LYS A 78 -3.39 -15.86 16.87
C LYS A 78 -2.59 -14.66 16.33
N GLU A 79 -1.39 -14.45 16.89
CA GLU A 79 -0.45 -13.38 16.48
C GLU A 79 0.01 -13.47 15.01
N PHE A 80 -0.09 -14.63 14.37
CA PHE A 80 0.27 -14.78 12.95
C PHE A 80 -0.80 -14.23 12.00
N PHE A 81 -1.96 -13.83 12.51
CA PHE A 81 -2.99 -13.18 11.69
C PHE A 81 -2.55 -11.79 11.19
N ASP A 82 -1.88 -11.06 12.04
CA ASP A 82 -1.32 -9.74 11.73
C ASP A 82 0.07 -9.65 12.36
N VAL A 83 1.07 -10.13 11.63
CA VAL A 83 2.45 -10.23 12.14
C VAL A 83 3.08 -8.86 12.20
N GLU A 84 3.52 -8.46 13.38
CA GLU A 84 4.35 -7.28 13.57
C GLU A 84 5.83 -7.65 13.60
N ARG A 85 6.63 -6.95 12.82
CA ARG A 85 8.09 -7.05 12.81
C ARG A 85 8.69 -5.79 13.40
N THR A 86 9.67 -5.98 14.26
CA THR A 86 10.37 -4.88 14.92
C THR A 86 11.86 -4.90 14.59
N THR A 87 12.49 -3.72 14.56
CA THR A 87 13.93 -3.62 14.33
C THR A 87 14.71 -4.02 15.58
N PRO A 88 16.00 -4.37 15.48
CA PRO A 88 16.82 -4.72 16.64
C PRO A 88 16.89 -3.63 17.72
N ILE A 89 16.71 -2.35 17.34
CA ILE A 89 16.74 -1.21 18.26
C ILE A 89 15.34 -0.65 18.57
N HIS A 90 14.30 -1.43 18.31
CA HIS A 90 12.91 -1.01 18.50
C HIS A 90 12.62 -0.48 19.91
N GLN A 91 13.16 -1.14 20.94
CA GLN A 91 12.97 -0.70 22.32
C GLN A 91 13.57 0.68 22.56
N TRP A 92 14.75 0.95 21.99
CA TRP A 92 15.36 2.27 22.06
C TRP A 92 14.46 3.36 21.45
N HIS A 93 13.82 3.06 20.33
CA HIS A 93 12.85 3.97 19.71
C HIS A 93 11.66 4.26 20.63
N ILE A 94 11.14 3.22 21.31
CA ILE A 94 10.04 3.38 22.28
C ILE A 94 10.50 4.28 23.44
N ASP A 95 11.66 3.98 24.02
CA ASP A 95 12.21 4.72 25.17
C ASP A 95 12.47 6.21 24.84
N ASN A 96 12.67 6.52 23.55
CA ASN A 96 12.84 7.88 23.04
C ASN A 96 11.55 8.47 22.47
N ASN A 97 10.38 7.92 22.79
CA ASN A 97 9.06 8.40 22.39
C ASN A 97 8.82 8.46 20.86
N ALA A 98 9.48 7.62 20.08
CA ALA A 98 9.24 7.56 18.65
C ALA A 98 7.77 7.29 18.32
N LYS A 99 7.27 7.93 17.28
CA LYS A 99 6.04 7.50 16.60
C LYS A 99 6.43 6.56 15.48
N PHE A 100 5.61 5.54 15.28
CA PHE A 100 5.89 4.49 14.31
C PHE A 100 4.95 4.61 13.12
N GLU A 101 5.44 4.19 11.96
CA GLU A 101 4.65 3.90 10.78
C GLU A 101 4.75 2.42 10.42
N ASP A 102 3.69 1.90 9.80
CA ASP A 102 3.68 0.54 9.28
C ASP A 102 4.24 0.53 7.85
N VAL A 103 5.36 -0.18 7.67
CA VAL A 103 5.96 -0.42 6.37
C VAL A 103 5.89 -1.93 6.09
N GLY A 104 4.82 -2.33 5.40
CA GLY A 104 4.43 -3.73 5.36
C GLY A 104 4.14 -4.23 6.77
N GLN A 105 4.87 -5.24 7.21
CA GLN A 105 4.75 -5.81 8.56
C GLN A 105 5.71 -5.15 9.58
N TRP A 106 6.55 -4.22 9.16
CA TRP A 106 7.54 -3.60 10.02
C TRP A 106 7.00 -2.37 10.73
N LYS A 107 7.24 -2.27 12.04
CA LYS A 107 7.11 -1.02 12.80
C LYS A 107 8.41 -0.24 12.63
N ARG A 108 8.36 0.79 11.78
CA ARG A 108 9.50 1.68 11.53
C ARG A 108 9.35 2.98 12.32
N ALA A 109 10.40 3.42 13.02
CA ALA A 109 10.39 4.73 13.64
C ALA A 109 10.22 5.83 12.59
N TRP A 110 9.23 6.70 12.77
CA TRP A 110 8.88 7.73 11.80
C TRP A 110 9.41 9.10 12.21
N TYR A 111 9.08 9.54 13.43
CA TYR A 111 9.57 10.79 13.99
C TYR A 111 9.53 10.73 15.52
N TYR A 112 10.22 11.68 16.18
CA TYR A 112 10.37 11.74 17.63
C TYR A 112 9.81 13.06 18.17
N PRO A 113 8.51 13.15 18.50
CA PRO A 113 7.93 14.38 18.99
C PRO A 113 8.45 14.74 20.39
N LYS A 114 8.67 16.02 20.63
CA LYS A 114 8.83 16.59 21.97
C LYS A 114 7.47 16.95 22.53
N GLU A 115 7.43 17.23 23.85
CA GLU A 115 6.19 17.66 24.50
C GLU A 115 5.59 18.88 23.80
N GLY A 116 4.30 18.79 23.44
CA GLY A 116 3.57 19.85 22.75
C GLY A 116 3.82 19.97 21.24
N GLU A 117 4.69 19.15 20.64
CA GLU A 117 4.90 19.16 19.19
C GLU A 117 3.87 18.30 18.46
N ASP A 118 3.30 18.83 17.41
CA ASP A 118 2.61 18.03 16.38
C ASP A 118 3.63 17.36 15.42
N MET A 119 3.13 16.50 14.52
CA MET A 119 3.98 15.79 13.57
C MET A 119 4.81 16.75 12.70
N LEU A 120 4.20 17.80 12.18
CA LEU A 120 4.88 18.74 11.27
C LEU A 120 5.99 19.52 11.98
N GLN A 121 5.75 19.93 13.21
CA GLN A 121 6.73 20.62 14.05
C GLN A 121 7.93 19.71 14.36
N ALA A 122 7.66 18.46 14.77
CA ALA A 122 8.70 17.47 15.04
C ALA A 122 9.55 17.19 13.80
N VAL A 123 8.92 16.90 12.66
CA VAL A 123 9.61 16.62 11.38
C VAL A 123 10.45 17.82 10.92
N ASN A 124 9.91 19.04 10.97
CA ASN A 124 10.66 20.24 10.59
C ASN A 124 11.88 20.45 11.48
N ARG A 125 11.75 20.22 12.79
CA ARG A 125 12.89 20.29 13.73
C ARG A 125 13.96 19.24 13.41
N GLU A 126 13.57 17.99 13.13
CA GLU A 126 14.50 16.91 12.82
C GLU A 126 15.22 17.14 11.49
N VAL A 127 14.49 17.57 10.45
CA VAL A 127 15.08 17.94 9.15
C VAL A 127 16.08 19.09 9.32
N LYS A 128 15.74 20.12 10.11
CA LYS A 128 16.64 21.23 10.38
C LYS A 128 17.89 20.74 11.12
N ALA A 129 17.73 19.93 12.16
CA ALA A 129 18.85 19.40 12.95
C ALA A 129 19.80 18.56 12.08
N THR A 130 19.25 17.76 11.15
CA THR A 130 20.05 16.95 10.21
C THR A 130 20.83 17.83 9.22
N ARG A 131 20.25 18.96 8.79
CA ARG A 131 20.93 19.90 7.87
C ARG A 131 21.98 20.75 8.56
N ASP A 132 21.75 21.12 9.81
CA ASP A 132 22.67 21.93 10.61
C ASP A 132 23.80 21.08 11.26
N GLY A 133 23.63 19.74 11.28
CA GLY A 133 24.54 18.81 11.93
C GLY A 133 24.54 17.43 11.30
N ILE A 134 24.32 16.39 12.12
CA ILE A 134 24.32 14.97 11.70
C ILE A 134 22.99 14.34 12.07
N GLY A 135 22.39 13.59 11.13
CA GLY A 135 21.23 12.74 11.38
C GLY A 135 21.59 11.25 11.39
N ILE A 136 20.82 10.47 12.13
CA ILE A 136 20.88 9.00 12.18
C ILE A 136 19.52 8.45 11.77
N LEU A 137 19.52 7.44 10.92
CA LEU A 137 18.32 6.74 10.46
C LEU A 137 18.47 5.24 10.75
N ASP A 138 17.45 4.63 11.37
CA ASP A 138 17.35 3.17 11.45
C ASP A 138 16.86 2.60 10.11
N ALA A 139 17.78 2.07 9.32
CA ALA A 139 17.51 1.42 8.04
C ALA A 139 17.38 -0.10 8.14
N SER A 140 17.15 -0.65 9.34
CA SER A 140 17.11 -2.10 9.56
C SER A 140 15.98 -2.82 8.82
N THR A 141 14.94 -2.09 8.41
CA THR A 141 13.82 -2.64 7.62
C THR A 141 14.19 -2.92 6.16
N LEU A 142 15.27 -2.33 5.66
CA LEU A 142 15.75 -2.54 4.29
C LEU A 142 16.65 -3.78 4.21
N GLY A 143 16.64 -4.49 3.08
CA GLY A 143 17.60 -5.55 2.79
C GLY A 143 19.03 -5.00 2.65
N LYS A 144 20.01 -5.73 3.14
CA LYS A 144 21.44 -5.45 2.93
C LYS A 144 22.05 -6.66 2.25
N ILE A 145 22.63 -6.42 1.06
CA ILE A 145 23.21 -7.47 0.21
C ILE A 145 24.68 -7.10 -0.04
N ASP A 146 25.56 -8.01 0.29
CA ASP A 146 27.01 -7.87 0.12
C ASP A 146 27.44 -8.67 -1.13
N ILE A 147 27.93 -7.97 -2.17
CA ILE A 147 28.27 -8.56 -3.46
C ILE A 147 29.80 -8.44 -3.68
N LYS A 148 30.50 -9.58 -3.69
CA LYS A 148 31.96 -9.65 -3.84
C LYS A 148 32.37 -10.56 -4.99
N GLY A 149 33.37 -10.19 -5.74
CA GLY A 149 33.98 -10.99 -6.80
C GLY A 149 34.37 -10.18 -8.03
N ARG A 150 35.22 -10.77 -8.87
CA ARG A 150 35.73 -10.10 -10.10
C ARG A 150 34.60 -9.59 -10.99
N ASP A 151 33.52 -10.34 -11.05
CA ASP A 151 32.42 -10.11 -11.97
C ASP A 151 31.25 -9.32 -11.30
N SER A 152 31.46 -8.79 -10.08
CA SER A 152 30.43 -8.13 -9.30
C SER A 152 29.81 -6.91 -10.03
N SER A 153 30.63 -6.10 -10.69
CA SER A 153 30.13 -4.96 -11.46
C SER A 153 29.35 -5.38 -12.71
N GLU A 154 29.81 -6.42 -13.40
CA GLU A 154 29.12 -6.99 -14.56
C GLU A 154 27.78 -7.62 -14.15
N PHE A 155 27.79 -8.38 -13.05
CA PHE A 155 26.54 -8.93 -12.49
C PHE A 155 25.52 -7.82 -12.21
N LEU A 156 25.94 -6.77 -11.53
CA LEU A 156 25.06 -5.64 -11.24
C LEU A 156 24.58 -4.91 -12.51
N ASN A 157 25.42 -4.77 -13.53
CA ASN A 157 25.03 -4.20 -14.83
C ASN A 157 23.93 -5.01 -15.54
N ARG A 158 23.85 -6.32 -15.28
CA ARG A 158 22.82 -7.21 -15.86
C ARG A 158 21.53 -7.20 -15.07
N VAL A 159 21.62 -7.01 -13.76
CA VAL A 159 20.48 -7.08 -12.85
C VAL A 159 19.73 -5.75 -12.75
N TYR A 160 20.47 -4.65 -12.80
CA TYR A 160 19.93 -3.30 -12.66
C TYR A 160 20.04 -2.47 -13.94
N THR A 161 19.22 -1.47 -14.06
CA THR A 161 19.16 -0.58 -15.23
C THR A 161 20.34 0.38 -15.36
N ASN A 162 21.20 0.51 -14.35
CA ASN A 162 22.29 1.46 -14.28
C ASN A 162 23.62 0.81 -14.63
N SER A 163 24.62 1.64 -15.03
CA SER A 163 25.99 1.17 -15.27
C SER A 163 26.83 1.21 -13.99
N TRP A 164 26.97 0.09 -13.33
CA TRP A 164 27.71 -0.06 -12.07
C TRP A 164 29.21 -0.12 -12.27
N SER A 165 29.70 -0.63 -13.40
CA SER A 165 31.12 -0.62 -13.77
C SER A 165 31.71 0.79 -13.81
N LYS A 166 30.88 1.82 -14.08
CA LYS A 166 31.28 3.23 -14.08
C LYS A 166 31.11 3.92 -12.71
N LEU A 167 30.68 3.21 -11.69
CA LEU A 167 30.56 3.76 -10.34
C LEU A 167 31.94 3.82 -9.69
N GLY A 168 32.36 5.01 -9.22
CA GLY A 168 33.61 5.17 -8.49
C GLY A 168 33.60 4.48 -7.12
N ILE A 169 34.77 4.09 -6.63
CA ILE A 169 34.89 3.57 -5.25
C ILE A 169 34.44 4.66 -4.25
N GLU A 170 33.82 4.25 -3.16
CA GLU A 170 33.19 5.10 -2.13
C GLU A 170 32.04 5.97 -2.66
N LYS A 171 31.54 5.68 -3.84
CA LYS A 171 30.34 6.32 -4.38
C LYS A 171 29.14 5.36 -4.31
N CYS A 172 27.96 5.95 -4.22
CA CYS A 172 26.69 5.23 -4.25
C CYS A 172 25.83 5.70 -5.42
N ARG A 173 24.91 4.83 -5.84
CA ARG A 173 23.95 5.10 -6.90
C ARG A 173 22.68 4.34 -6.64
N TYR A 174 21.54 5.02 -6.81
CA TYR A 174 20.23 4.37 -6.82
C TYR A 174 20.03 3.62 -8.15
N GLY A 175 19.39 2.48 -8.09
CA GLY A 175 19.07 1.64 -9.25
C GLY A 175 17.75 0.93 -9.13
N LEU A 176 17.20 0.59 -10.30
CA LEU A 176 15.97 -0.19 -10.44
C LEU A 176 16.31 -1.57 -11.01
N MET A 177 15.73 -2.61 -10.42
CA MET A 177 15.70 -3.96 -10.95
C MET A 177 14.36 -4.16 -11.66
N LEU A 178 14.40 -4.48 -12.95
CA LEU A 178 13.21 -4.65 -13.79
C LEU A 178 13.09 -6.10 -14.26
N GLY A 179 11.84 -6.55 -14.42
CA GLY A 179 11.53 -7.74 -15.18
C GLY A 179 11.67 -7.51 -16.69
N ASP A 180 11.60 -8.59 -17.48
CA ASP A 180 11.67 -8.55 -18.95
C ASP A 180 10.50 -7.77 -19.57
N ASP A 181 9.41 -7.62 -18.83
CA ASP A 181 8.24 -6.81 -19.15
C ASP A 181 8.39 -5.31 -18.81
N GLY A 182 9.53 -4.92 -18.23
CA GLY A 182 9.83 -3.56 -17.79
C GLY A 182 9.19 -3.17 -16.45
N MET A 183 8.51 -4.09 -15.77
CA MET A 183 7.93 -3.85 -14.45
C MET A 183 9.01 -3.87 -13.37
N VAL A 184 8.87 -3.00 -12.37
CA VAL A 184 9.81 -2.92 -11.23
C VAL A 184 9.66 -4.17 -10.36
N ILE A 185 10.76 -4.90 -10.19
CA ILE A 185 10.86 -6.03 -9.26
C ILE A 185 11.34 -5.53 -7.90
N ASP A 186 12.39 -4.69 -7.89
CA ASP A 186 12.98 -4.15 -6.67
C ASP A 186 13.77 -2.86 -7.00
N ASP A 187 14.15 -2.14 -5.96
CA ASP A 187 14.97 -0.94 -6.06
C ASP A 187 15.97 -0.86 -4.90
N GLY A 188 16.96 -0.02 -5.02
CA GLY A 188 17.91 0.16 -3.93
C GLY A 188 19.07 1.08 -4.24
N VAL A 189 19.85 1.34 -3.20
CA VAL A 189 21.09 2.10 -3.31
C VAL A 189 22.27 1.14 -3.22
N THR A 190 23.09 1.09 -4.25
CA THR A 190 24.33 0.31 -4.28
C THR A 190 25.51 1.24 -4.03
N THR A 191 26.36 0.86 -3.10
CA THR A 191 27.63 1.55 -2.80
C THR A 191 28.79 0.68 -3.24
N ARG A 192 29.73 1.25 -4.00
CA ARG A 192 30.97 0.57 -4.34
C ARG A 192 32.00 0.75 -3.23
N LEU A 193 32.27 -0.28 -2.47
CA LEU A 193 33.17 -0.25 -1.31
C LEU A 193 34.64 -0.47 -1.71
N ALA A 194 34.87 -1.29 -2.73
CA ALA A 194 36.19 -1.56 -3.31
C ALA A 194 36.07 -1.92 -4.79
N GLU A 195 37.15 -2.25 -5.46
CA GLU A 195 37.14 -2.59 -6.88
C GLU A 195 36.13 -3.69 -7.24
N ASN A 196 36.11 -4.73 -6.46
CA ASN A 196 35.24 -5.91 -6.66
C ASN A 196 34.24 -6.14 -5.50
N HIS A 197 33.79 -5.06 -4.85
CA HIS A 197 32.94 -5.14 -3.67
C HIS A 197 31.88 -4.02 -3.70
N TYR A 198 30.64 -4.44 -3.68
CA TYR A 198 29.46 -3.60 -3.65
C TYR A 198 28.54 -3.97 -2.49
#